data_13513dd9c5a12b9e1c349d33e92e5fbb
#
_entry.id   13513dd9c5a12b9e1c349d33e92e5fbb
#
_cell.length_a   1.000
_cell.length_b   1.000
_cell.length_c   1.000
_cell.angle_alpha   90.00
_cell.angle_beta   90.00
_cell.angle_gamma   90.00
#
_symmetry.space_group_name_H-M   'P 1'
#
loop_
_entity.id
_entity.type
_entity.pdbx_description
1 polymer ?
#
loop_
_entity_poly.entity_id
_entity_poly.type
_entity_poly.pdbx_seq_one_letter_code
_entity_poly.pdbx_strand_id
1 'polypeptide(L)'
;MHDDEARRAIADDLDDTLIVEAAAGTGKTTELVNRILRVLATGRATMVEIVAVTFTEKAAGELKLRLREKLEHERGDAASSEVRDRLEIALETLEEAHVNTIHGFCAELLRERPVEACVDPLFAVLTEPQADRVYRRAFRAWLQEALRNPPQGMRRALRRTSVFGGLPASDGGGPVDLDLRGRDRRPAAAPLSTT
;
A
#
# COMPACT_ATOMS: atom_id res chain seq x y z
N MET A 1 23.86 -18.59 -3.83
CA MET A 1 23.13 -18.83 -5.08
C MET A 1 23.69 -17.85 -6.10
N HIS A 2 24.07 -18.29 -7.30
CA HIS A 2 24.57 -17.40 -8.33
C HIS A 2 23.38 -16.58 -8.87
N ASP A 3 23.58 -15.31 -9.30
CA ASP A 3 22.48 -14.45 -9.77
C ASP A 3 21.66 -15.10 -10.91
N ASP A 4 22.35 -15.77 -11.84
CA ASP A 4 21.72 -16.48 -12.97
C ASP A 4 20.86 -17.69 -12.51
N GLU A 5 21.26 -18.39 -11.47
CA GLU A 5 20.51 -19.50 -10.88
C GLU A 5 19.24 -19.00 -10.20
N ALA A 6 19.35 -17.89 -9.46
CA ALA A 6 18.20 -17.24 -8.84
C ALA A 6 17.18 -16.75 -9.89
N ARG A 7 17.64 -16.14 -10.99
CA ARG A 7 16.75 -15.69 -12.07
C ARG A 7 16.06 -16.85 -12.77
N ARG A 8 16.75 -17.97 -12.98
CA ARG A 8 16.12 -19.18 -13.53
C ARG A 8 15.06 -19.74 -12.60
N ALA A 9 15.33 -19.84 -11.31
CA ALA A 9 14.34 -20.28 -10.33
C ALA A 9 13.10 -19.37 -10.34
N ILE A 10 13.27 -18.04 -10.39
CA ILE A 10 12.15 -17.09 -10.51
C ILE A 10 11.34 -17.35 -11.79
N ALA A 11 11.97 -17.65 -12.90
CA ALA A 11 11.32 -17.84 -14.18
C ALA A 11 10.63 -19.19 -14.32
N ASP A 12 11.24 -20.27 -13.81
CA ASP A 12 10.88 -21.64 -14.15
C ASP A 12 10.18 -22.41 -13.01
N ASP A 13 10.48 -22.09 -11.73
CA ASP A 13 9.86 -22.77 -10.57
C ASP A 13 8.49 -22.16 -10.27
N LEU A 14 7.52 -22.34 -11.18
CA LEU A 14 6.21 -21.69 -11.09
C LEU A 14 5.28 -22.27 -10.03
N ASP A 15 5.56 -23.47 -9.52
CA ASP A 15 4.78 -24.13 -8.48
C ASP A 15 5.24 -23.76 -7.06
N ASP A 16 6.44 -23.17 -6.95
CA ASP A 16 7.04 -22.87 -5.66
C ASP A 16 6.72 -21.43 -5.18
N THR A 17 6.56 -21.30 -3.86
CA THR A 17 6.50 -19.98 -3.21
C THR A 17 7.92 -19.43 -3.06
N LEU A 18 8.19 -18.31 -3.73
CA LEU A 18 9.51 -17.71 -3.74
C LEU A 18 9.52 -16.39 -2.96
N ILE A 19 10.57 -16.19 -2.15
CA ILE A 19 10.91 -14.92 -1.52
C ILE A 19 12.16 -14.37 -2.22
N VAL A 20 12.04 -13.24 -2.89
CA VAL A 20 13.14 -12.64 -3.64
C VAL A 20 13.68 -11.42 -2.90
N GLU A 21 14.87 -11.57 -2.34
CA GLU A 21 15.64 -10.50 -1.72
C GLU A 21 16.63 -9.92 -2.75
N ALA A 22 16.52 -8.61 -3.02
CA ALA A 22 17.40 -7.95 -3.96
C ALA A 22 17.46 -6.43 -3.69
N ALA A 23 18.62 -5.81 -3.91
CA ALA A 23 18.81 -4.37 -3.75
C ALA A 23 17.92 -3.54 -4.70
N ALA A 24 17.82 -2.24 -4.46
CA ALA A 24 17.10 -1.35 -5.39
C ALA A 24 17.82 -1.33 -6.75
N GLY A 25 17.05 -1.30 -7.84
CA GLY A 25 17.61 -1.23 -9.20
C GLY A 25 18.11 -2.56 -9.80
N THR A 26 17.99 -3.68 -9.10
CA THR A 26 18.45 -5.01 -9.58
C THR A 26 17.50 -5.71 -10.54
N GLY A 27 16.39 -5.07 -10.92
CA GLY A 27 15.43 -5.64 -11.87
C GLY A 27 14.30 -6.48 -11.27
N LYS A 28 14.02 -6.38 -9.94
CA LYS A 28 12.92 -7.13 -9.29
C LYS A 28 11.59 -7.06 -10.05
N THR A 29 11.19 -5.87 -10.48
CA THR A 29 9.95 -5.68 -11.24
C THR A 29 10.00 -6.36 -12.60
N THR A 30 11.16 -6.37 -13.25
CA THR A 30 11.38 -7.07 -14.52
C THR A 30 11.21 -8.58 -14.35
N GLU A 31 11.81 -9.15 -13.31
CA GLU A 31 11.65 -10.58 -13.03
C GLU A 31 10.22 -10.95 -12.65
N LEU A 32 9.51 -10.07 -11.92
CA LEU A 32 8.09 -10.28 -11.63
C LEU A 32 7.26 -10.30 -12.93
N VAL A 33 7.48 -9.35 -13.83
CA VAL A 33 6.80 -9.30 -15.14
C VAL A 33 7.12 -10.55 -15.96
N ASN A 34 8.39 -10.97 -16.02
CA ASN A 34 8.81 -12.17 -16.73
C ASN A 34 8.13 -13.43 -16.15
N ARG A 35 8.02 -13.55 -14.81
CA ARG A 35 7.33 -14.66 -14.18
C ARG A 35 5.84 -14.69 -14.51
N ILE A 36 5.16 -13.55 -14.47
CA ILE A 36 3.74 -13.45 -14.88
C ILE A 36 3.57 -13.89 -16.33
N LEU A 37 4.42 -13.43 -17.22
CA LEU A 37 4.41 -13.86 -18.63
C LEU A 37 4.57 -15.37 -18.78
N ARG A 38 5.50 -15.98 -18.03
CA ARG A 38 5.70 -17.44 -18.07
C ARG A 38 4.46 -18.18 -17.59
N VAL A 39 3.80 -17.72 -16.52
CA VAL A 39 2.54 -18.31 -16.05
C VAL A 39 1.48 -18.28 -17.14
N LEU A 40 1.31 -17.13 -17.81
CA LEU A 40 0.32 -16.94 -18.88
C LEU A 40 0.67 -17.77 -20.13
N ALA A 41 1.91 -17.72 -20.59
CA ALA A 41 2.36 -18.44 -21.78
C ALA A 41 2.27 -19.95 -21.62
N THR A 42 2.53 -20.49 -20.42
CA THR A 42 2.39 -21.91 -20.11
C THR A 42 0.94 -22.34 -19.84
N GLY A 43 0.01 -21.38 -19.74
CA GLY A 43 -1.41 -21.65 -19.48
C GLY A 43 -1.70 -22.16 -18.07
N ARG A 44 -0.84 -21.86 -17.09
CA ARG A 44 -1.05 -22.24 -15.69
C ARG A 44 -2.09 -21.38 -14.99
N ALA A 45 -2.25 -20.13 -15.43
CA ALA A 45 -3.32 -19.23 -15.01
C ALA A 45 -3.66 -18.26 -16.14
N THR A 46 -4.85 -17.72 -16.10
CA THR A 46 -5.30 -16.59 -16.91
C THR A 46 -4.98 -15.26 -16.23
N MET A 47 -5.07 -14.16 -16.96
CA MET A 47 -4.77 -12.83 -16.41
C MET A 47 -5.68 -12.45 -15.24
N VAL A 48 -6.94 -12.84 -15.27
CA VAL A 48 -7.93 -12.56 -14.20
C VAL A 48 -7.70 -13.39 -12.93
N GLU A 49 -6.93 -14.47 -13.01
CA GLU A 49 -6.56 -15.29 -11.85
C GLU A 49 -5.27 -14.79 -11.16
N ILE A 50 -4.59 -13.81 -11.76
CA ILE A 50 -3.34 -13.26 -11.23
C ILE A 50 -3.63 -12.04 -10.37
N VAL A 51 -3.13 -12.07 -9.13
CA VAL A 51 -3.15 -10.93 -8.22
C VAL A 51 -1.73 -10.40 -8.04
N ALA A 52 -1.51 -9.15 -8.42
CA ALA A 52 -0.25 -8.45 -8.22
C ALA A 52 -0.47 -7.18 -7.39
N VAL A 53 0.13 -7.12 -6.20
CA VAL A 53 -0.05 -5.99 -5.29
C VAL A 53 1.21 -5.16 -5.14
N THR A 54 1.01 -3.85 -5.05
CA THR A 54 2.08 -2.85 -4.87
C THR A 54 1.78 -1.93 -3.69
N PHE A 55 2.72 -1.06 -3.36
CA PHE A 55 2.51 -0.08 -2.28
C PHE A 55 1.88 1.24 -2.77
N THR A 56 2.04 1.59 -4.05
CA THR A 56 1.59 2.88 -4.58
C THR A 56 0.83 2.72 -5.89
N GLU A 57 -0.16 3.58 -6.13
CA GLU A 57 -0.91 3.63 -7.39
C GLU A 57 0.01 3.80 -8.60
N LYS A 58 1.07 4.63 -8.46
CA LYS A 58 2.07 4.82 -9.50
C LYS A 58 2.75 3.50 -9.86
N ALA A 59 3.17 2.72 -8.86
CA ALA A 59 3.83 1.43 -9.09
C ALA A 59 2.88 0.40 -9.70
N ALA A 60 1.59 0.41 -9.34
CA ALA A 60 0.58 -0.46 -9.95
C ALA A 60 0.38 -0.11 -11.44
N GLY A 61 0.24 1.18 -11.77
CA GLY A 61 0.15 1.65 -13.16
C GLY A 61 1.41 1.34 -13.98
N GLU A 62 2.59 1.51 -13.40
CA GLU A 62 3.87 1.16 -14.05
C GLU A 62 3.99 -0.34 -14.31
N LEU A 63 3.51 -1.18 -13.38
CA LEU A 63 3.50 -2.63 -13.56
C LEU A 63 2.55 -3.05 -14.70
N LYS A 64 1.31 -2.48 -14.74
CA LYS A 64 0.37 -2.73 -15.85
C LYS A 64 0.96 -2.34 -17.20
N LEU A 65 1.62 -1.17 -17.29
CA LEU A 65 2.24 -0.73 -18.54
C LEU A 65 3.33 -1.70 -19.01
N ARG A 66 4.23 -2.09 -18.11
CA ARG A 66 5.30 -3.06 -18.42
C ARG A 66 4.77 -4.43 -18.81
N LEU A 67 3.69 -4.88 -18.17
CA LEU A 67 3.01 -6.12 -18.56
C LEU A 67 2.47 -6.01 -19.98
N ARG A 68 1.79 -4.92 -20.31
CA ARG A 68 1.28 -4.69 -21.67
C ARG A 68 2.38 -4.73 -22.72
N GLU A 69 3.43 -3.93 -22.53
CA GLU A 69 4.59 -3.87 -23.46
C GLU A 69 5.23 -5.24 -23.68
N LYS A 70 5.39 -6.00 -22.60
CA LYS A 70 5.99 -7.34 -22.67
C LYS A 70 5.07 -8.35 -23.32
N LEU A 71 3.77 -8.33 -23.02
CA LEU A 71 2.78 -9.20 -23.64
C LEU A 71 2.71 -8.97 -25.15
N GLU A 72 2.71 -7.71 -25.59
CA GLU A 72 2.72 -7.35 -27.02
C GLU A 72 3.98 -7.87 -27.73
N HIS A 73 5.14 -7.71 -27.11
CA HIS A 73 6.42 -8.18 -27.63
C HIS A 73 6.43 -9.72 -27.76
N GLU A 74 6.18 -10.42 -26.65
CA GLU A 74 6.23 -11.89 -26.60
C GLU A 74 5.16 -12.55 -27.48
N ARG A 75 3.99 -11.92 -27.65
CA ARG A 75 2.98 -12.36 -28.63
C ARG A 75 3.50 -12.30 -30.06
N GLY A 76 4.26 -11.24 -30.40
CA GLY A 76 4.89 -11.11 -31.73
C GLY A 76 5.92 -12.19 -32.01
N ASP A 77 6.68 -12.58 -30.99
CA ASP A 77 7.78 -13.55 -31.08
C ASP A 77 7.34 -14.99 -30.72
N ALA A 78 6.05 -15.22 -30.44
CA ALA A 78 5.54 -16.51 -30.01
C ALA A 78 5.82 -17.63 -31.01
N ALA A 79 6.49 -18.69 -30.57
CA ALA A 79 6.92 -19.82 -31.38
C ALA A 79 5.74 -20.74 -31.85
N SER A 80 4.62 -20.71 -31.11
CA SER A 80 3.43 -21.50 -31.43
C SER A 80 2.16 -20.63 -31.44
N SER A 81 1.15 -21.05 -32.23
CA SER A 81 -0.16 -20.40 -32.26
C SER A 81 -0.84 -20.45 -30.90
N GLU A 82 -0.71 -21.57 -30.18
CA GLU A 82 -1.31 -21.75 -28.84
C GLU A 82 -0.79 -20.74 -27.82
N VAL A 83 0.52 -20.47 -27.77
CA VAL A 83 1.10 -19.46 -26.91
C VAL A 83 0.64 -18.06 -27.33
N ARG A 84 0.59 -17.80 -28.61
CA ARG A 84 0.10 -16.52 -29.17
C ARG A 84 -1.33 -16.24 -28.73
N ASP A 85 -2.22 -17.24 -28.88
CA ASP A 85 -3.63 -17.10 -28.51
C ASP A 85 -3.81 -16.84 -27.01
N ARG A 86 -3.01 -17.50 -26.15
CA ARG A 86 -3.01 -17.23 -24.70
C ARG A 86 -2.56 -15.82 -24.36
N LEU A 87 -1.51 -15.32 -25.01
CA LEU A 87 -1.01 -13.96 -24.80
C LEU A 87 -1.97 -12.91 -25.36
N GLU A 88 -2.70 -13.21 -26.45
CA GLU A 88 -3.77 -12.35 -26.97
C GLU A 88 -4.90 -12.19 -25.95
N ILE A 89 -5.42 -13.30 -25.42
CA ILE A 89 -6.45 -13.31 -24.39
C ILE A 89 -5.96 -12.54 -23.14
N ALA A 90 -4.70 -12.71 -22.75
CA ALA A 90 -4.12 -12.00 -21.62
C ALA A 90 -4.06 -10.48 -21.85
N LEU A 91 -3.80 -10.03 -23.09
CA LEU A 91 -3.85 -8.62 -23.47
C LEU A 91 -5.28 -8.04 -23.42
N GLU A 92 -6.25 -8.79 -23.93
CA GLU A 92 -7.66 -8.39 -23.92
C GLU A 92 -8.21 -8.24 -22.50
N THR A 93 -7.79 -9.12 -21.58
CA THR A 93 -8.24 -9.16 -20.19
C THR A 93 -7.34 -8.40 -19.21
N LEU A 94 -6.31 -7.71 -19.69
CA LEU A 94 -5.34 -7.00 -18.83
C LEU A 94 -5.99 -5.93 -17.95
N GLU A 95 -7.04 -5.28 -18.40
CA GLU A 95 -7.74 -4.27 -17.60
C GLU A 95 -8.57 -4.89 -16.47
N GLU A 96 -8.94 -6.16 -16.59
CA GLU A 96 -9.63 -6.94 -15.56
C GLU A 96 -8.65 -7.55 -14.54
N ALA A 97 -7.34 -7.46 -14.80
CA ALA A 97 -6.32 -8.00 -13.92
C ALA A 97 -6.28 -7.28 -12.58
N HIS A 98 -6.16 -8.03 -11.49
CA HIS A 98 -6.03 -7.52 -10.13
C HIS A 98 -4.62 -6.96 -9.85
N VAL A 99 -4.20 -5.95 -10.63
CA VAL A 99 -2.93 -5.23 -10.44
C VAL A 99 -3.21 -3.92 -9.74
N ASN A 100 -3.13 -3.93 -8.41
CA ASN A 100 -3.58 -2.84 -7.56
C ASN A 100 -2.61 -2.55 -6.42
N THR A 101 -2.87 -1.50 -5.65
CA THR A 101 -2.26 -1.36 -4.33
C THR A 101 -2.86 -2.38 -3.36
N ILE A 102 -2.14 -2.68 -2.26
CA ILE A 102 -2.67 -3.54 -1.20
C ILE A 102 -4.05 -3.05 -0.73
N HIS A 103 -4.21 -1.73 -0.55
CA HIS A 103 -5.49 -1.14 -0.13
C HIS A 103 -6.57 -1.29 -1.20
N GLY A 104 -6.23 -1.09 -2.48
CA GLY A 104 -7.14 -1.29 -3.60
C GLY A 104 -7.64 -2.73 -3.67
N PHE A 105 -6.74 -3.70 -3.60
CA PHE A 105 -7.07 -5.12 -3.58
C PHE A 105 -7.96 -5.51 -2.38
N CYS A 106 -7.63 -5.04 -1.17
CA CYS A 106 -8.50 -5.26 0.00
C CYS A 106 -9.90 -4.66 -0.20
N ALA A 107 -10.00 -3.49 -0.83
CA ALA A 107 -11.28 -2.87 -1.12
C ALA A 107 -12.10 -3.67 -2.16
N GLU A 108 -11.45 -4.27 -3.15
CA GLU A 108 -12.09 -5.19 -4.11
C GLU A 108 -12.67 -6.42 -3.40
N LEU A 109 -11.87 -7.11 -2.59
CA LEU A 109 -12.33 -8.26 -1.80
C LEU A 109 -13.52 -7.94 -0.90
N LEU A 110 -13.52 -6.77 -0.25
CA LEU A 110 -14.63 -6.33 0.60
C LEU A 110 -15.91 -6.05 -0.21
N ARG A 111 -15.78 -5.56 -1.46
CA ARG A 111 -16.92 -5.33 -2.35
C ARG A 111 -17.49 -6.62 -2.94
N GLU A 112 -16.66 -7.64 -3.13
CA GLU A 112 -17.12 -8.96 -3.57
C GLU A 112 -17.99 -9.66 -2.52
N ARG A 113 -17.68 -9.45 -1.24
CA ARG A 113 -18.35 -10.12 -0.11
C ARG A 113 -18.75 -9.14 0.99
N PRO A 114 -19.61 -8.15 0.69
CA PRO A 114 -19.93 -7.08 1.62
C PRO A 114 -20.75 -7.57 2.83
N VAL A 115 -21.57 -8.60 2.64
CA VAL A 115 -22.42 -9.16 3.72
C VAL A 115 -21.56 -9.89 4.75
N GLU A 116 -20.64 -10.74 4.30
CA GLU A 116 -19.72 -11.47 5.18
C GLU A 116 -18.75 -10.52 5.89
N ALA A 117 -18.32 -9.47 5.19
CA ALA A 117 -17.45 -8.45 5.75
C ALA A 117 -18.17 -7.44 6.65
N CYS A 118 -19.51 -7.46 6.71
CA CYS A 118 -20.35 -6.49 7.43
C CYS A 118 -20.01 -5.04 7.06
N VAL A 119 -19.80 -4.74 5.78
CA VAL A 119 -19.51 -3.40 5.26
C VAL A 119 -20.59 -2.96 4.27
N ASP A 120 -20.75 -1.64 4.13
CA ASP A 120 -21.58 -1.07 3.08
C ASP A 120 -20.93 -1.37 1.71
N PRO A 121 -21.61 -2.02 0.74
CA PRO A 121 -21.05 -2.26 -0.59
C PRO A 121 -20.64 -0.98 -1.33
N LEU A 122 -21.25 0.15 -0.98
CA LEU A 122 -20.92 1.47 -1.53
C LEU A 122 -19.86 2.23 -0.74
N PHE A 123 -19.14 1.56 0.17
CA PHE A 123 -18.09 2.24 0.93
C PHE A 123 -17.02 2.84 0.02
N ALA A 124 -16.47 3.97 0.45
CA ALA A 124 -15.32 4.61 -0.19
C ALA A 124 -14.07 4.48 0.68
N VAL A 125 -12.93 4.23 0.04
CA VAL A 125 -11.64 4.28 0.71
C VAL A 125 -11.29 5.73 1.01
N LEU A 126 -11.02 6.02 2.28
CA LEU A 126 -10.70 7.38 2.71
C LEU A 126 -9.29 7.78 2.23
N THR A 127 -9.17 9.02 1.79
CA THR A 127 -7.84 9.63 1.58
C THR A 127 -7.13 9.84 2.93
N GLU A 128 -5.81 9.93 2.95
CA GLU A 128 -5.04 10.15 4.18
C GLU A 128 -5.56 11.33 5.02
N PRO A 129 -5.86 12.53 4.44
CA PRO A 129 -6.41 13.64 5.22
C PRO A 129 -7.81 13.36 5.78
N GLN A 130 -8.62 12.55 5.10
CA GLN A 130 -9.96 12.16 5.59
C GLN A 130 -9.84 11.15 6.74
N ALA A 131 -8.98 10.15 6.60
CA ALA A 131 -8.69 9.17 7.64
C ALA A 131 -8.14 9.84 8.91
N ASP A 132 -7.22 10.79 8.79
CA ASP A 132 -6.67 11.56 9.90
C ASP A 132 -7.76 12.34 10.66
N ARG A 133 -8.70 12.95 9.95
CA ARG A 133 -9.86 13.64 10.57
C ARG A 133 -10.76 12.69 11.36
N VAL A 134 -11.08 11.53 10.79
CA VAL A 134 -11.90 10.51 11.45
C VAL A 134 -11.18 9.98 12.69
N TYR A 135 -9.90 9.64 12.56
CA TYR A 135 -9.06 9.19 13.66
C TYR A 135 -9.02 10.22 14.80
N ARG A 136 -8.72 11.49 14.49
CA ARG A 136 -8.67 12.56 15.51
C ARG A 136 -10.01 12.74 16.24
N ARG A 137 -11.12 12.63 15.51
CA ARG A 137 -12.46 12.70 16.12
C ARG A 137 -12.69 11.55 17.10
N ALA A 138 -12.44 10.32 16.64
CA ALA A 138 -12.61 9.13 17.45
C ALA A 138 -11.68 9.15 18.70
N PHE A 139 -10.42 9.53 18.50
CA PHE A 139 -9.46 9.65 19.60
C PHE A 139 -9.87 10.71 20.62
N ARG A 140 -10.36 11.88 20.19
CA ARG A 140 -10.85 12.91 21.11
C ARG A 140 -12.04 12.42 21.92
N ALA A 141 -13.00 11.76 21.29
CA ALA A 141 -14.16 11.19 21.98
C ALA A 141 -13.74 10.14 23.00
N TRP A 142 -12.87 9.21 22.60
CA TRP A 142 -12.30 8.20 23.48
C TRP A 142 -11.52 8.84 24.65
N LEU A 143 -10.68 9.84 24.39
CA LEU A 143 -9.89 10.50 25.41
C LEU A 143 -10.79 11.22 26.42
N GLN A 144 -11.83 11.93 25.96
CA GLN A 144 -12.80 12.58 26.83
C GLN A 144 -13.49 11.58 27.77
N GLU A 145 -13.91 10.43 27.23
CA GLU A 145 -14.51 9.37 28.03
C GLU A 145 -13.51 8.76 29.02
N ALA A 146 -12.30 8.47 28.56
CA ALA A 146 -11.23 7.93 29.41
C ALA A 146 -10.81 8.89 30.52
N LEU A 147 -10.90 10.21 30.31
CA LEU A 147 -10.60 11.22 31.32
C LEU A 147 -11.70 11.38 32.41
N ARG A 148 -12.93 10.95 32.15
CA ARG A 148 -14.00 10.93 33.17
C ARG A 148 -13.70 9.95 34.31
N ASN A 149 -13.15 8.78 33.95
CA ASN A 149 -12.70 7.78 34.91
C ASN A 149 -11.33 7.21 34.52
N PRO A 150 -10.23 7.97 34.69
CA PRO A 150 -8.94 7.61 34.14
C PRO A 150 -8.35 6.36 34.80
N PRO A 151 -7.94 5.34 34.02
CA PRO A 151 -7.23 4.19 34.56
C PRO A 151 -5.92 4.59 35.23
N GLN A 152 -5.42 3.73 36.13
CA GLN A 152 -4.26 4.06 36.97
C GLN A 152 -3.02 4.50 36.18
N GLY A 153 -2.75 3.89 35.04
CA GLY A 153 -1.65 4.27 34.14
C GLY A 153 -1.78 5.70 33.60
N MET A 154 -2.99 6.07 33.18
CA MET A 154 -3.28 7.42 32.68
C MET A 154 -3.17 8.47 33.80
N ARG A 155 -3.66 8.16 34.99
CA ARG A 155 -3.48 9.06 36.18
C ARG A 155 -2.01 9.33 36.50
N ARG A 156 -1.15 8.29 36.38
CA ARG A 156 0.30 8.43 36.57
C ARG A 156 0.95 9.28 35.47
N ALA A 157 0.56 9.08 34.21
CA ALA A 157 1.07 9.86 33.07
C ALA A 157 0.70 11.35 33.22
N LEU A 158 -0.57 11.65 33.51
CA LEU A 158 -1.06 13.02 33.69
C LEU A 158 -0.35 13.75 34.84
N ARG A 159 -0.07 13.06 35.96
CA ARG A 159 0.70 13.64 37.08
C ARG A 159 2.15 13.96 36.70
N ARG A 160 2.78 13.15 35.82
CA ARG A 160 4.15 13.41 35.34
C ARG A 160 4.21 14.61 34.41
N THR A 161 3.21 14.79 33.57
CA THR A 161 3.15 15.93 32.64
C THR A 161 2.96 17.26 33.35
N SER A 162 2.22 17.29 34.47
CA SER A 162 2.02 18.49 35.28
C SER A 162 3.26 18.92 36.08
N VAL A 163 4.25 18.04 36.26
CA VAL A 163 5.50 18.34 36.98
C VAL A 163 6.54 19.01 36.07
N PHE A 164 6.48 18.79 34.74
CA PHE A 164 7.47 19.30 33.80
C PHE A 164 7.01 20.48 32.92
N GLY A 165 5.79 20.95 33.04
CA GLY A 165 5.29 22.08 32.27
C GLY A 165 4.17 22.77 33.04
N GLY A 166 4.48 23.84 33.71
CA GLY A 166 3.46 24.83 34.01
C GLY A 166 2.86 25.27 32.68
N LEU A 167 1.65 24.84 32.39
CA LEU A 167 0.86 25.42 31.30
C LEU A 167 0.71 26.92 31.68
N PRO A 168 1.11 27.85 30.78
CA PRO A 168 0.73 29.23 30.98
C PRO A 168 -0.78 29.31 31.07
N ALA A 169 -1.29 29.99 32.05
CA ALA A 169 -2.70 30.25 32.24
C ALA A 169 -3.25 30.80 30.92
N SER A 170 -4.29 30.16 30.40
CA SER A 170 -4.95 30.52 29.17
C SER A 170 -5.63 31.86 29.29
N ASP A 171 -5.13 32.86 28.56
CA ASP A 171 -5.98 33.90 28.03
C ASP A 171 -6.25 33.58 26.55
N GLY A 172 -7.50 33.27 26.25
CA GLY A 172 -8.02 33.22 24.88
C GLY A 172 -7.95 31.86 24.17
N GLY A 173 -9.08 31.15 24.16
CA GLY A 173 -9.31 29.84 23.62
C GLY A 173 -8.89 29.62 22.16
N GLY A 174 -8.00 28.68 22.01
CA GLY A 174 -7.76 27.93 20.78
C GLY A 174 -7.56 26.46 21.12
N PRO A 175 -8.02 25.50 20.28
CA PRO A 175 -7.81 24.10 20.56
C PRO A 175 -6.31 23.77 20.56
N VAL A 176 -5.83 23.15 21.63
CA VAL A 176 -4.46 22.63 21.71
C VAL A 176 -4.31 21.55 20.64
N ASP A 177 -3.54 21.85 19.62
CA ASP A 177 -3.20 20.90 18.56
C ASP A 177 -2.10 19.95 19.09
N LEU A 178 -2.53 18.83 19.68
CA LEU A 178 -1.62 17.77 20.10
C LEU A 178 -1.18 17.01 18.82
N ASP A 179 0.01 17.33 18.33
CA ASP A 179 0.66 16.55 17.28
C ASP A 179 1.04 15.16 17.83
N LEU A 180 0.16 14.19 17.57
CA LEU A 180 0.31 12.81 18.02
C LEU A 180 1.41 12.03 17.27
N ARG A 181 2.08 12.64 16.29
CA ARG A 181 3.14 11.99 15.50
C ARG A 181 4.53 12.16 16.08
N GLY A 182 4.68 12.78 17.25
CA GLY A 182 5.96 12.88 17.96
C GLY A 182 7.09 13.59 17.20
N ARG A 183 6.79 14.39 16.20
CA ARG A 183 7.77 15.24 15.51
C ARG A 183 7.70 16.65 16.09
N ASP A 184 8.64 16.92 16.98
CA ASP A 184 8.99 18.27 17.41
C ASP A 184 9.32 19.14 16.19
N ARG A 185 8.36 19.89 15.67
CA ARG A 185 8.66 20.98 14.73
C ARG A 185 9.18 22.14 15.55
N ARG A 186 10.51 22.20 15.72
CA ARG A 186 11.17 23.45 16.14
C ARG A 186 10.78 24.53 15.14
N PRO A 187 10.33 25.70 15.59
CA PRO A 187 10.09 26.81 14.70
C PRO A 187 11.44 27.20 14.04
N ALA A 188 11.44 27.35 12.73
CA ALA A 188 12.59 27.85 11.98
C ALA A 188 12.97 29.23 12.56
N ALA A 189 14.24 29.38 12.96
CA ALA A 189 14.79 30.64 13.39
C ALA A 189 14.66 31.68 12.28
N ALA A 190 14.09 32.84 12.61
CA ALA A 190 14.00 33.98 11.72
C ALA A 190 15.44 34.44 11.29
N PRO A 191 15.65 34.85 10.04
CA PRO A 191 16.95 35.37 9.60
C PRO A 191 17.23 36.71 10.32
N LEU A 192 18.42 36.80 10.92
CA LEU A 192 18.96 38.04 11.46
C LEU A 192 19.13 39.04 10.32
N SER A 193 18.43 40.16 10.39
CA SER A 193 18.67 41.33 9.55
C SER A 193 20.01 41.96 9.94
N THR A 194 20.98 41.94 9.04
CA THR A 194 22.20 42.74 9.11
C THR A 194 21.93 44.11 8.54
N THR A 195 22.15 45.10 9.36
CA THR A 195 22.31 46.51 8.97
C THR A 195 23.70 46.71 8.39
#